data_a7e1581a863846396413193958604057
#
_entry.id   a7e1581a863846396413193958604057
#
_cell.length_a   1.000
_cell.length_b   1.000
_cell.length_c   1.000
_cell.angle_alpha   90.00
_cell.angle_beta   90.00
_cell.angle_gamma   90.00
#
_symmetry.space_group_name_H-M   'P 1'
#
loop_
_entity.id
_entity.type
_entity.pdbx_description
1 polymer ?
#
loop_
_entity_poly.entity_id
_entity_poly.type
_entity_poly.pdbx_seq_one_letter_code
_entity_poly.pdbx_strand_id
1 'polypeptide(L)'
;MTNSELTKKLILLGELFNDANRFSAIFAQAEQQNSWFTQHNLTFARNTWATTLSEANIKRWLSAYKLSEPQNVKKILLIMAGNIPLVGFHDLLCVWVSGHKAVVKLSSEDKLLLPFIVEQLRDLIPEWAEAVTFSDEKVTNFDAVIATGSNNTARYFEYYFGKKPHIIRKNRNSVAVLTGKESQEELTALGKDIFQYYGLGCRSVSKLFVPENYSFDAFFQAIYAYRDIINEQKYANNYDYNKAVYLMSLYKLLENGFLILKEDKSYASPIATLFYEYYTDTEALKKQLITDSEQIQCVVAKGLLHDEIAFGNTQIPQLWEYADNVDTLKFLSNLG
;
A
#
# COMPACT_ATOMS: atom_id res chain seq x y z
N MET A 1 23.72 11.40 12.82
CA MET A 1 22.41 12.02 13.19
C MET A 1 21.89 11.34 14.44
N THR A 2 21.45 12.08 15.45
CA THR A 2 20.87 11.52 16.67
C THR A 2 19.38 11.22 16.47
N ASN A 3 18.80 10.31 17.26
CA ASN A 3 17.34 10.07 17.21
C ASN A 3 16.53 11.36 17.48
N SER A 4 17.07 12.30 18.26
CA SER A 4 16.43 13.60 18.53
C SER A 4 16.37 14.48 17.28
N GLU A 5 17.45 14.53 16.49
CA GLU A 5 17.48 15.28 15.22
C GLU A 5 16.56 14.65 14.19
N LEU A 6 16.57 13.31 14.05
CA LEU A 6 15.66 12.60 13.19
C LEU A 6 14.18 12.85 13.54
N THR A 7 13.87 12.82 14.85
CA THR A 7 12.51 13.11 15.34
C THR A 7 12.07 14.50 14.91
N LYS A 8 12.91 15.53 15.06
CA LYS A 8 12.57 16.90 14.63
C LYS A 8 12.31 16.99 13.14
N LYS A 9 13.15 16.37 12.30
CA LYS A 9 12.96 16.35 10.83
C LYS A 9 11.69 15.64 10.41
N LEU A 10 11.38 14.51 11.05
CA LEU A 10 10.16 13.75 10.76
C LEU A 10 8.90 14.51 11.21
N ILE A 11 8.96 15.29 12.29
CA ILE A 11 7.87 16.17 12.72
C ILE A 11 7.65 17.28 11.68
N LEU A 12 8.72 17.95 11.21
CA LEU A 12 8.62 18.96 10.15
C LEU A 12 8.00 18.38 8.86
N LEU A 13 8.37 17.16 8.51
CA LEU A 13 7.75 16.45 7.39
C LEU A 13 6.26 16.18 7.65
N GLY A 14 5.87 15.79 8.86
CA GLY A 14 4.47 15.63 9.26
C GLY A 14 3.69 16.95 9.17
N GLU A 15 4.30 18.06 9.57
CA GLU A 15 3.72 19.40 9.46
C GLU A 15 3.52 19.81 7.99
N LEU A 16 4.44 19.45 7.08
CA LEU A 16 4.26 19.64 5.65
C LEU A 16 2.98 18.93 5.16
N PHE A 17 2.76 17.67 5.55
CA PHE A 17 1.55 16.93 5.18
C PHE A 17 0.28 17.48 5.81
N ASN A 18 0.34 18.17 6.94
CA ASN A 18 -0.80 18.82 7.56
C ASN A 18 -1.26 20.08 6.80
N ASP A 19 -0.39 20.75 6.04
CA ASP A 19 -0.72 21.94 5.27
C ASP A 19 -1.46 21.60 3.95
N ALA A 20 -2.80 21.49 4.04
CA ALA A 20 -3.63 21.14 2.89
C ALA A 20 -3.48 22.10 1.70
N ASN A 21 -3.25 23.39 1.97
CA ASN A 21 -3.19 24.41 0.92
C ASN A 21 -2.00 24.24 0.00
N ARG A 22 -0.87 23.74 0.53
CA ARG A 22 0.33 23.45 -0.26
C ARG A 22 0.10 22.39 -1.32
N PHE A 23 -0.78 21.42 -1.04
CA PHE A 23 -1.04 20.30 -1.94
C PHE A 23 -2.11 20.56 -3.00
N SER A 24 -2.91 21.61 -2.88
CA SER A 24 -4.08 21.83 -3.74
C SER A 24 -3.74 21.84 -5.24
N ALA A 25 -2.71 22.60 -5.63
CA ALA A 25 -2.31 22.72 -7.04
C ALA A 25 -1.73 21.42 -7.61
N ILE A 26 -0.86 20.74 -6.84
CA ILE A 26 -0.24 19.50 -7.30
C ILE A 26 -1.24 18.35 -7.37
N PHE A 27 -2.24 18.32 -6.47
CA PHE A 27 -3.32 17.35 -6.51
C PHE A 27 -4.20 17.50 -7.75
N ALA A 28 -4.53 18.74 -8.14
CA ALA A 28 -5.25 18.99 -9.38
C ALA A 28 -4.48 18.48 -10.62
N GLN A 29 -3.16 18.66 -10.64
CA GLN A 29 -2.30 18.17 -11.73
C GLN A 29 -2.20 16.63 -11.71
N ALA A 30 -2.04 16.03 -10.53
CA ALA A 30 -1.94 14.57 -10.38
C ALA A 30 -3.22 13.86 -10.83
N GLU A 31 -4.39 14.40 -10.49
CA GLU A 31 -5.70 13.89 -10.93
C GLU A 31 -5.87 13.97 -12.44
N GLN A 32 -5.42 15.08 -13.07
CA GLN A 32 -5.44 15.21 -14.54
C GLN A 32 -4.53 14.19 -15.23
N GLN A 33 -3.37 13.89 -14.64
CA GLN A 33 -2.41 12.93 -15.18
C GLN A 33 -2.88 11.48 -15.00
N ASN A 34 -3.47 11.16 -13.85
CA ASN A 34 -3.94 9.84 -13.51
C ASN A 34 -5.32 9.91 -12.83
N SER A 35 -6.38 9.57 -13.55
CA SER A 35 -7.75 9.65 -13.04
C SER A 35 -8.07 8.68 -11.89
N TRP A 36 -7.19 7.71 -11.55
CA TRP A 36 -7.28 6.97 -10.31
C TRP A 36 -6.87 7.79 -9.07
N PHE A 37 -6.15 8.89 -9.29
CA PHE A 37 -5.71 9.81 -8.26
C PHE A 37 -6.74 10.92 -8.02
N THR A 38 -7.98 10.54 -7.70
CA THR A 38 -9.03 11.51 -7.37
C THR A 38 -8.64 12.38 -6.17
N GLN A 39 -9.25 13.56 -6.05
CA GLN A 39 -9.05 14.46 -4.90
C GLN A 39 -9.30 13.73 -3.58
N HIS A 40 -10.27 12.80 -3.55
CA HIS A 40 -10.53 11.96 -2.39
C HIS A 40 -9.33 11.09 -2.03
N ASN A 41 -8.79 10.33 -2.99
CA ASN A 41 -7.66 9.43 -2.77
C ASN A 41 -6.38 10.18 -2.42
N LEU A 42 -6.10 11.30 -3.08
CA LEU A 42 -4.95 12.17 -2.80
C LEU A 42 -5.03 12.77 -1.39
N THR A 43 -6.19 13.29 -1.02
CA THR A 43 -6.43 13.83 0.32
C THR A 43 -6.32 12.75 1.39
N PHE A 44 -6.86 11.56 1.14
CA PHE A 44 -6.73 10.42 2.05
C PHE A 44 -5.26 10.04 2.26
N ALA A 45 -4.47 9.88 1.19
CA ALA A 45 -3.04 9.58 1.28
C ALA A 45 -2.27 10.63 2.08
N ARG A 46 -2.49 11.91 1.80
CA ARG A 46 -1.90 13.03 2.55
C ARG A 46 -2.25 12.98 4.04
N ASN A 47 -3.53 12.85 4.36
CA ASN A 47 -4.00 12.80 5.75
C ASN A 47 -3.44 11.60 6.50
N THR A 48 -3.32 10.45 5.82
CA THR A 48 -2.71 9.24 6.39
C THR A 48 -1.26 9.52 6.76
N TRP A 49 -0.46 10.14 5.89
CA TRP A 49 0.92 10.50 6.20
C TRP A 49 1.03 11.53 7.31
N ALA A 50 0.16 12.55 7.33
CA ALA A 50 0.09 13.54 8.40
C ALA A 50 -0.14 12.88 9.77
N THR A 51 -1.05 11.92 9.85
CA THR A 51 -1.37 11.19 11.09
C THR A 51 -0.27 10.19 11.47
N THR A 52 0.27 9.47 10.49
CA THR A 52 1.32 8.46 10.69
C THR A 52 2.61 9.09 11.19
N LEU A 53 2.95 10.29 10.74
CA LEU A 53 4.10 11.08 11.18
C LEU A 53 3.83 11.90 12.47
N SER A 54 2.97 11.40 13.35
CA SER A 54 2.81 11.97 14.69
C SER A 54 4.06 11.74 15.55
N GLU A 55 4.35 12.65 16.48
CA GLU A 55 5.53 12.55 17.36
C GLU A 55 5.57 11.21 18.13
N ALA A 56 4.41 10.72 18.58
CA ALA A 56 4.30 9.45 19.29
C ALA A 56 4.71 8.26 18.40
N ASN A 57 4.22 8.22 17.16
CA ASN A 57 4.54 7.18 16.18
C ASN A 57 6.01 7.22 15.78
N ILE A 58 6.54 8.43 15.53
CA ILE A 58 7.96 8.63 15.20
C ILE A 58 8.85 8.11 16.32
N LYS A 59 8.60 8.49 17.58
CA LYS A 59 9.37 8.03 18.74
C LYS A 59 9.30 6.51 18.90
N ARG A 60 8.10 5.93 18.76
CA ARG A 60 7.92 4.47 18.81
C ARG A 60 8.71 3.78 17.71
N TRP A 61 8.65 4.26 16.47
CA TRP A 61 9.36 3.69 15.35
C TRP A 61 10.86 3.73 15.53
N LEU A 62 11.42 4.92 15.82
CA LEU A 62 12.86 5.11 16.00
C LEU A 62 13.41 4.38 17.22
N SER A 63 12.63 4.16 18.28
CA SER A 63 13.07 3.45 19.49
C SER A 63 13.43 1.99 19.24
N ALA A 64 12.92 1.38 18.18
CA ALA A 64 13.24 0.00 17.81
C ALA A 64 14.64 -0.15 17.16
N TYR A 65 15.31 0.98 16.83
CA TYR A 65 16.57 0.97 16.10
C TYR A 65 17.66 1.73 16.85
N LYS A 66 18.90 1.22 16.74
CA LYS A 66 20.12 1.94 17.13
C LYS A 66 20.71 2.62 15.89
N LEU A 67 20.08 3.72 15.48
CA LEU A 67 20.52 4.46 14.30
C LEU A 67 21.78 5.26 14.60
N SER A 68 22.74 5.19 13.69
CA SER A 68 23.94 6.03 13.65
C SER A 68 24.16 6.52 12.23
N GLU A 69 24.95 7.56 12.06
CA GLU A 69 25.37 7.95 10.71
C GLU A 69 26.13 6.78 10.07
N PRO A 70 25.81 6.46 8.81
CA PRO A 70 26.51 5.40 8.12
C PRO A 70 27.97 5.80 7.89
N GLN A 71 28.93 4.89 8.17
CA GLN A 71 30.36 5.13 7.88
C GLN A 71 30.61 5.37 6.39
N ASN A 72 29.80 4.71 5.55
CA ASN A 72 29.83 4.83 4.10
C ASN A 72 28.42 5.12 3.58
N VAL A 73 28.16 6.33 3.13
CA VAL A 73 26.88 6.71 2.52
C VAL A 73 26.71 5.95 1.21
N LYS A 74 25.68 5.11 1.15
CA LYS A 74 25.32 4.30 -0.04
C LYS A 74 24.33 5.02 -0.93
N LYS A 75 24.36 4.66 -2.21
CA LYS A 75 23.41 5.09 -3.21
C LYS A 75 22.36 3.99 -3.41
N ILE A 76 21.14 4.24 -3.01
CA ILE A 76 20.01 3.30 -3.05
C ILE A 76 19.15 3.60 -4.27
N LEU A 77 19.03 2.61 -5.17
CA LEU A 77 18.09 2.70 -6.28
C LEU A 77 16.69 2.34 -5.80
N LEU A 78 15.75 3.27 -5.91
CA LEU A 78 14.33 3.04 -5.64
C LEU A 78 13.56 2.96 -6.96
N ILE A 79 12.99 1.80 -7.28
CA ILE A 79 12.08 1.62 -8.41
C ILE A 79 10.66 1.58 -7.86
N MET A 80 9.93 2.67 -8.09
CA MET A 80 8.64 2.92 -7.47
C MET A 80 7.48 2.35 -8.29
N ALA A 81 6.50 1.77 -7.61
CA ALA A 81 5.15 1.60 -8.17
C ALA A 81 4.42 2.96 -8.18
N GLY A 82 3.28 3.04 -8.85
CA GLY A 82 2.48 4.26 -8.95
C GLY A 82 0.99 3.98 -9.07
N ASN A 83 0.56 2.80 -8.64
CA ASN A 83 -0.85 2.38 -8.70
C ASN A 83 -1.75 3.10 -7.68
N ILE A 84 -1.17 3.61 -6.60
CA ILE A 84 -1.86 4.44 -5.60
C ILE A 84 -0.97 5.64 -5.23
N PRO A 85 -1.54 6.76 -4.76
CA PRO A 85 -0.78 7.95 -4.40
C PRO A 85 0.29 7.66 -3.34
N LEU A 86 1.52 8.12 -3.56
CA LEU A 86 2.64 8.04 -2.61
C LEU A 86 3.02 6.61 -2.18
N VAL A 87 2.73 5.59 -2.97
CA VAL A 87 2.96 4.18 -2.59
C VAL A 87 4.43 3.87 -2.23
N GLY A 88 5.38 4.51 -2.88
CA GLY A 88 6.82 4.33 -2.61
C GLY A 88 7.40 5.27 -1.54
N PHE A 89 6.59 6.15 -0.94
CA PHE A 89 7.09 7.18 -0.04
C PHE A 89 7.74 6.60 1.23
N HIS A 90 7.23 5.49 1.78
CA HIS A 90 7.82 4.84 2.96
C HIS A 90 9.26 4.36 2.72
N ASP A 91 9.55 3.84 1.53
CA ASP A 91 10.91 3.42 1.18
C ASP A 91 11.86 4.61 1.11
N LEU A 92 11.44 5.73 0.51
CA LEU A 92 12.22 6.96 0.49
C LEU A 92 12.44 7.50 1.90
N LEU A 93 11.41 7.45 2.76
CA LEU A 93 11.51 7.84 4.16
C LEU A 93 12.57 7.01 4.90
N CYS A 94 12.59 5.69 4.67
CA CYS A 94 13.61 4.80 5.25
C CYS A 94 15.03 5.13 4.76
N VAL A 95 15.19 5.53 3.48
CA VAL A 95 16.50 5.96 2.95
C VAL A 95 16.96 7.25 3.64
N TRP A 96 16.09 8.23 3.83
CA TRP A 96 16.42 9.46 4.56
C TRP A 96 16.82 9.19 6.00
N VAL A 97 16.03 8.37 6.70
CA VAL A 97 16.26 8.02 8.11
C VAL A 97 17.56 7.23 8.31
N SER A 98 17.93 6.38 7.35
CA SER A 98 19.18 5.61 7.38
C SER A 98 20.41 6.43 6.99
N GLY A 99 20.25 7.68 6.54
CA GLY A 99 21.36 8.57 6.14
C GLY A 99 21.99 8.24 4.77
N HIS A 100 21.31 7.48 3.95
CA HIS A 100 21.75 7.13 2.60
C HIS A 100 21.20 8.11 1.54
N LYS A 101 21.64 7.96 0.28
CA LYS A 101 21.16 8.75 -0.87
C LYS A 101 20.26 7.89 -1.75
N ALA A 102 19.16 8.48 -2.24
CA ALA A 102 18.23 7.82 -3.14
C ALA A 102 18.45 8.24 -4.59
N VAL A 103 18.43 7.27 -5.50
CA VAL A 103 18.19 7.48 -6.92
C VAL A 103 16.82 6.89 -7.21
N VAL A 104 15.86 7.74 -7.51
CA VAL A 104 14.46 7.35 -7.64
C VAL A 104 14.06 7.25 -9.09
N LYS A 105 13.58 6.06 -9.49
CA LYS A 105 12.91 5.84 -10.76
C LYS A 105 11.42 5.79 -10.51
N LEU A 106 10.73 6.84 -10.90
CA LEU A 106 9.28 6.97 -10.73
C LEU A 106 8.52 6.06 -11.70
N SER A 107 7.31 5.66 -11.29
CA SER A 107 6.34 5.09 -12.20
C SER A 107 5.81 6.14 -13.18
N SER A 108 5.41 5.73 -14.39
CA SER A 108 4.67 6.60 -15.32
C SER A 108 3.35 7.10 -14.73
N GLU A 109 2.77 6.35 -13.81
CA GLU A 109 1.47 6.63 -13.18
C GLU A 109 1.54 7.67 -12.04
N ASP A 110 2.72 7.90 -11.44
CA ASP A 110 2.96 8.90 -10.38
C ASP A 110 4.32 9.57 -10.57
N LYS A 111 4.37 10.62 -11.37
CA LYS A 111 5.59 11.40 -11.63
C LYS A 111 5.63 12.72 -10.86
N LEU A 112 4.56 13.09 -10.17
CA LEU A 112 4.40 14.43 -9.63
C LEU A 112 4.56 14.51 -8.12
N LEU A 113 3.99 13.56 -7.38
CA LEU A 113 3.85 13.70 -5.93
C LEU A 113 5.18 13.67 -5.18
N LEU A 114 6.05 12.70 -5.47
CA LEU A 114 7.35 12.63 -4.79
C LEU A 114 8.29 13.78 -5.15
N PRO A 115 8.45 14.19 -6.44
CA PRO A 115 9.23 15.38 -6.78
C PRO A 115 8.71 16.64 -6.09
N PHE A 116 7.39 16.83 -6.01
CA PHE A 116 6.80 17.94 -5.28
C PHE A 116 7.21 17.94 -3.80
N ILE A 117 7.09 16.80 -3.10
CA ILE A 117 7.49 16.69 -1.69
C ILE A 117 8.97 17.02 -1.52
N VAL A 118 9.85 16.47 -2.36
CA VAL A 118 11.30 16.75 -2.29
C VAL A 118 11.59 18.23 -2.52
N GLU A 119 10.86 18.89 -3.43
CA GLU A 119 11.01 20.34 -3.65
C GLU A 119 10.58 21.15 -2.40
N GLN A 120 9.47 20.77 -1.74
CA GLN A 120 9.08 21.43 -0.49
C GLN A 120 10.10 21.25 0.64
N LEU A 121 10.87 20.16 0.62
CA LEU A 121 11.91 19.91 1.60
C LEU A 121 13.18 20.75 1.40
N ARG A 122 13.38 21.39 0.26
CA ARG A 122 14.56 22.28 0.04
C ARG A 122 14.66 23.39 1.09
N ASP A 123 13.52 23.92 1.50
CA ASP A 123 13.47 24.99 2.50
C ASP A 123 13.37 24.45 3.93
N LEU A 124 12.80 23.27 4.13
CA LEU A 124 12.52 22.70 5.46
C LEU A 124 13.64 21.79 5.96
N ILE A 125 14.16 20.92 5.09
CA ILE A 125 15.17 19.91 5.40
C ILE A 125 16.08 19.77 4.17
N PRO A 126 16.96 20.76 3.86
CA PRO A 126 17.76 20.81 2.63
C PRO A 126 18.56 19.52 2.36
N GLU A 127 19.16 18.95 3.41
CA GLU A 127 19.96 17.74 3.30
C GLU A 127 19.16 16.50 2.83
N TRP A 128 17.87 16.41 3.13
CA TRP A 128 17.02 15.35 2.60
C TRP A 128 16.65 15.58 1.13
N ALA A 129 16.42 16.83 0.75
CA ALA A 129 16.18 17.17 -0.65
C ALA A 129 17.42 16.88 -1.52
N GLU A 130 18.62 17.22 -1.05
CA GLU A 130 19.90 16.98 -1.74
C GLU A 130 20.27 15.48 -1.80
N ALA A 131 19.73 14.67 -0.88
CA ALA A 131 19.95 13.23 -0.86
C ALA A 131 19.15 12.47 -1.94
N VAL A 132 18.28 13.13 -2.70
CA VAL A 132 17.41 12.50 -3.70
C VAL A 132 17.72 12.97 -5.10
N THR A 133 17.84 12.03 -6.03
CA THR A 133 17.96 12.29 -7.47
C THR A 133 16.90 11.50 -8.20
N PHE A 134 16.11 12.14 -9.05
CA PHE A 134 15.17 11.48 -9.94
C PHE A 134 15.83 11.14 -11.27
N SER A 135 15.55 9.95 -11.82
CA SER A 135 16.10 9.52 -13.12
C SER A 135 15.08 8.74 -13.93
N ASP A 136 14.87 9.15 -15.16
CA ASP A 136 14.11 8.38 -16.17
C ASP A 136 15.00 7.37 -16.92
N GLU A 137 16.32 7.55 -16.85
CA GLU A 137 17.30 6.71 -17.53
C GLU A 137 17.59 5.40 -16.77
N LYS A 138 18.33 4.51 -17.44
CA LYS A 138 18.85 3.28 -16.81
C LYS A 138 19.96 3.63 -15.82
N VAL A 139 19.68 3.44 -14.54
CA VAL A 139 20.67 3.65 -13.48
C VAL A 139 21.57 2.42 -13.37
N THR A 140 22.87 2.62 -13.47
CA THR A 140 23.90 1.55 -13.36
C THR A 140 24.77 1.68 -12.12
N ASN A 141 24.92 2.90 -11.59
CA ASN A 141 25.74 3.18 -10.42
C ASN A 141 24.89 3.34 -9.15
N PHE A 142 24.71 2.23 -8.42
CA PHE A 142 24.02 2.17 -7.13
C PHE A 142 24.63 1.03 -6.30
N ASP A 143 24.44 1.04 -4.98
CA ASP A 143 24.98 0.07 -4.04
C ASP A 143 23.94 -0.99 -3.66
N ALA A 144 22.69 -0.59 -3.48
CA ALA A 144 21.56 -1.47 -3.18
C ALA A 144 20.31 -1.01 -3.94
N VAL A 145 19.31 -1.88 -4.02
CA VAL A 145 18.04 -1.57 -4.72
C VAL A 145 16.83 -1.99 -3.90
N ILE A 146 15.80 -1.15 -3.92
CA ILE A 146 14.45 -1.49 -3.48
C ILE A 146 13.54 -1.31 -4.70
N ALA A 147 12.93 -2.39 -5.15
CA ALA A 147 12.13 -2.39 -6.37
C ALA A 147 10.76 -3.02 -6.12
N THR A 148 9.71 -2.33 -6.55
CA THR A 148 8.33 -2.81 -6.48
C THR A 148 7.77 -2.96 -7.88
N GLY A 149 7.21 -4.13 -8.19
CA GLY A 149 6.67 -4.41 -9.52
C GLY A 149 5.76 -5.63 -9.55
N SER A 150 5.14 -5.86 -10.72
CA SER A 150 4.38 -7.09 -10.97
C SER A 150 5.25 -8.33 -10.84
N ASN A 151 4.63 -9.51 -10.70
CA ASN A 151 5.37 -10.79 -10.66
C ASN A 151 6.28 -10.99 -11.87
N ASN A 152 5.86 -10.54 -13.06
CA ASN A 152 6.70 -10.59 -14.26
C ASN A 152 7.88 -9.62 -14.15
N THR A 153 7.63 -8.40 -13.73
CA THR A 153 8.67 -7.38 -13.55
C THR A 153 9.68 -7.78 -12.49
N ALA A 154 9.24 -8.42 -11.39
CA ALA A 154 10.10 -8.89 -10.33
C ALA A 154 11.15 -9.91 -10.82
N ARG A 155 10.80 -10.81 -11.75
CA ARG A 155 11.76 -11.75 -12.37
C ARG A 155 12.88 -11.02 -13.10
N TYR A 156 12.56 -9.93 -13.82
CA TYR A 156 13.57 -9.08 -14.44
C TYR A 156 14.43 -8.37 -13.40
N PHE A 157 13.83 -7.88 -12.31
CA PHE A 157 14.58 -7.27 -11.22
C PHE A 157 15.54 -8.25 -10.56
N GLU A 158 15.10 -9.49 -10.28
CA GLU A 158 15.96 -10.54 -9.76
C GLU A 158 17.15 -10.84 -10.69
N TYR A 159 16.91 -10.92 -11.99
CA TYR A 159 17.95 -11.14 -12.98
C TYR A 159 18.98 -9.99 -13.04
N TYR A 160 18.51 -8.74 -13.07
CA TYR A 160 19.39 -7.58 -13.21
C TYR A 160 20.06 -7.14 -11.90
N PHE A 161 19.37 -7.31 -10.77
CA PHE A 161 19.79 -6.74 -9.50
C PHE A 161 20.16 -7.79 -8.44
N GLY A 162 19.90 -9.07 -8.65
CA GLY A 162 20.12 -10.13 -7.68
C GLY A 162 21.57 -10.30 -7.17
N LYS A 163 22.55 -9.70 -7.85
CA LYS A 163 23.96 -9.69 -7.41
C LYS A 163 24.30 -8.59 -6.40
N LYS A 164 23.39 -7.67 -6.15
CA LYS A 164 23.55 -6.57 -5.17
C LYS A 164 22.58 -6.78 -4.01
N PRO A 165 22.83 -6.16 -2.84
CA PRO A 165 21.83 -6.12 -1.78
C PRO A 165 20.50 -5.55 -2.32
N HIS A 166 19.39 -6.25 -2.07
CA HIS A 166 18.12 -5.86 -2.66
C HIS A 166 16.90 -6.23 -1.80
N ILE A 167 15.84 -5.45 -1.97
CA ILE A 167 14.47 -5.81 -1.63
C ILE A 167 13.68 -5.76 -2.94
N ILE A 168 13.19 -6.89 -3.40
CA ILE A 168 12.34 -7.00 -4.59
C ILE A 168 10.96 -7.45 -4.16
N ARG A 169 9.98 -6.56 -4.30
CA ARG A 169 8.59 -6.81 -3.93
C ARG A 169 7.79 -7.26 -5.12
N LYS A 170 7.02 -8.32 -4.90
CA LYS A 170 6.09 -8.92 -5.87
C LYS A 170 4.66 -8.49 -5.55
N ASN A 171 3.73 -8.80 -6.44
CA ASN A 171 2.33 -8.59 -6.14
C ASN A 171 1.90 -9.47 -4.97
N ARG A 172 1.30 -8.84 -3.97
CA ARG A 172 0.59 -9.51 -2.89
C ARG A 172 -0.83 -8.98 -2.81
N ASN A 173 -1.69 -9.70 -2.13
CA ASN A 173 -3.10 -9.37 -2.00
C ASN A 173 -3.48 -9.43 -0.54
N SER A 174 -4.49 -8.66 -0.13
CA SER A 174 -5.01 -8.76 1.23
C SER A 174 -6.33 -9.54 1.25
N VAL A 175 -6.56 -10.20 2.37
CA VAL A 175 -7.74 -11.02 2.57
C VAL A 175 -8.48 -10.59 3.84
N ALA A 176 -9.79 -10.85 3.89
CA ALA A 176 -10.54 -10.74 5.12
C ALA A 176 -11.16 -12.08 5.49
N VAL A 177 -11.17 -12.38 6.79
CA VAL A 177 -11.83 -13.56 7.35
C VAL A 177 -13.04 -13.12 8.14
N LEU A 178 -14.22 -13.52 7.68
CA LEU A 178 -15.48 -13.26 8.32
C LEU A 178 -15.94 -14.51 9.09
N THR A 179 -16.56 -14.29 10.22
CA THR A 179 -17.10 -15.35 11.10
C THR A 179 -18.61 -15.47 11.01
N GLY A 180 -19.27 -14.48 10.37
CA GLY A 180 -20.72 -14.33 10.34
C GLY A 180 -21.29 -13.65 11.59
N LYS A 181 -20.42 -13.10 12.45
CA LYS A 181 -20.79 -12.39 13.68
C LYS A 181 -20.32 -10.93 13.69
N GLU A 182 -19.82 -10.45 12.58
CA GLU A 182 -19.37 -9.06 12.42
C GLU A 182 -20.56 -8.11 12.60
N SER A 183 -20.32 -6.99 13.29
CA SER A 183 -21.30 -5.93 13.39
C SER A 183 -21.45 -5.19 12.07
N GLN A 184 -22.53 -4.41 11.94
CA GLN A 184 -22.74 -3.55 10.77
C GLN A 184 -21.58 -2.54 10.61
N GLU A 185 -21.05 -2.03 11.72
CA GLU A 185 -19.93 -1.09 11.72
C GLU A 185 -18.64 -1.76 11.22
N GLU A 186 -18.36 -3.00 11.66
CA GLU A 186 -17.20 -3.79 11.21
C GLU A 186 -17.29 -4.09 9.71
N LEU A 187 -18.44 -4.52 9.21
CA LEU A 187 -18.64 -4.75 7.78
C LEU A 187 -18.57 -3.45 6.96
N THR A 188 -19.08 -2.33 7.49
CA THR A 188 -18.94 -1.03 6.85
C THR A 188 -17.46 -0.59 6.81
N ALA A 189 -16.72 -0.81 7.89
CA ALA A 189 -15.30 -0.54 7.96
C ALA A 189 -14.50 -1.41 6.95
N LEU A 190 -14.87 -2.68 6.78
CA LEU A 190 -14.30 -3.56 5.74
C LEU A 190 -14.46 -2.96 4.34
N GLY A 191 -15.54 -2.22 4.10
CA GLY A 191 -15.73 -1.48 2.84
C GLY A 191 -14.56 -0.52 2.53
N LYS A 192 -13.95 0.13 3.54
CA LYS A 192 -12.74 0.95 3.32
C LYS A 192 -11.56 0.09 2.86
N ASP A 193 -11.40 -1.09 3.44
CA ASP A 193 -10.31 -2.01 3.07
C ASP A 193 -10.47 -2.55 1.64
N ILE A 194 -11.70 -2.60 1.12
CA ILE A 194 -12.02 -3.06 -0.24
C ILE A 194 -11.94 -1.91 -1.25
N PHE A 195 -12.58 -0.78 -0.96
CA PHE A 195 -12.85 0.25 -1.96
C PHE A 195 -11.87 1.42 -1.98
N GLN A 196 -11.13 1.67 -0.88
CA GLN A 196 -10.14 2.73 -0.88
C GLN A 196 -9.13 2.48 -2.02
N TYR A 197 -8.80 3.52 -2.76
CA TYR A 197 -7.98 3.43 -3.97
C TYR A 197 -8.52 2.47 -5.03
N TYR A 198 -9.85 2.25 -5.07
CA TYR A 198 -10.50 1.36 -6.05
C TYR A 198 -10.02 -0.09 -6.02
N GLY A 199 -9.47 -0.54 -4.90
CA GLY A 199 -8.90 -1.88 -4.78
C GLY A 199 -7.52 -2.05 -5.45
N LEU A 200 -6.85 -0.96 -5.85
CA LEU A 200 -5.58 -1.00 -6.59
C LEU A 200 -4.33 -1.31 -5.73
N GLY A 201 -4.40 -1.14 -4.43
CA GLY A 201 -3.27 -1.37 -3.53
C GLY A 201 -3.13 -2.84 -3.12
N CYS A 202 -1.89 -3.29 -2.84
CA CYS A 202 -1.66 -4.64 -2.29
C CYS A 202 -2.32 -4.86 -0.91
N ARG A 203 -2.60 -3.79 -0.18
CA ARG A 203 -3.33 -3.82 1.09
C ARG A 203 -4.85 -3.78 0.92
N SER A 204 -5.36 -3.61 -0.31
CA SER A 204 -6.81 -3.71 -0.58
C SER A 204 -7.26 -5.15 -0.48
N VAL A 205 -8.35 -5.38 0.23
CA VAL A 205 -8.94 -6.72 0.38
C VAL A 205 -9.53 -7.15 -0.96
N SER A 206 -9.00 -8.23 -1.52
CA SER A 206 -9.39 -8.82 -2.80
C SER A 206 -10.04 -10.20 -2.64
N LYS A 207 -10.03 -10.76 -1.43
CA LYS A 207 -10.65 -12.06 -1.14
C LYS A 207 -11.25 -12.10 0.26
N LEU A 208 -12.42 -12.73 0.38
CA LEU A 208 -13.07 -13.07 1.64
C LEU A 208 -12.97 -14.57 1.91
N PHE A 209 -12.64 -14.94 3.12
CA PHE A 209 -12.91 -16.26 3.65
C PHE A 209 -14.16 -16.16 4.54
N VAL A 210 -15.14 -17.00 4.26
CA VAL A 210 -16.45 -16.99 4.96
C VAL A 210 -16.83 -18.40 5.43
N PRO A 211 -17.56 -18.56 6.54
CA PRO A 211 -18.01 -19.89 6.97
C PRO A 211 -18.99 -20.49 5.95
N GLU A 212 -19.10 -21.83 5.94
CA GLU A 212 -20.13 -22.50 5.14
C GLU A 212 -21.52 -21.91 5.40
N ASN A 213 -22.31 -21.79 4.34
CA ASN A 213 -23.65 -21.21 4.36
C ASN A 213 -23.72 -19.74 4.80
N TYR A 214 -22.61 -18.97 4.67
CA TYR A 214 -22.60 -17.54 4.94
C TYR A 214 -23.56 -16.81 4.01
N SER A 215 -24.51 -16.01 4.59
CA SER A 215 -25.33 -15.07 3.80
C SER A 215 -24.59 -13.75 3.60
N PHE A 216 -24.45 -13.33 2.37
CA PHE A 216 -23.85 -12.04 2.01
C PHE A 216 -24.80 -10.85 2.17
N ASP A 217 -26.04 -11.04 2.62
CA ASP A 217 -27.05 -9.97 2.73
C ASP A 217 -26.57 -8.83 3.65
N ALA A 218 -26.11 -9.19 4.85
CA ALA A 218 -25.57 -8.20 5.80
C ALA A 218 -24.31 -7.49 5.26
N PHE A 219 -23.43 -8.22 4.58
CA PHE A 219 -22.27 -7.66 3.93
C PHE A 219 -22.67 -6.65 2.85
N PHE A 220 -23.55 -7.02 1.92
CA PHE A 220 -24.03 -6.11 0.88
C PHE A 220 -24.73 -4.89 1.44
N GLN A 221 -25.52 -5.05 2.51
CA GLN A 221 -26.16 -3.92 3.17
C GLN A 221 -25.14 -2.95 3.78
N ALA A 222 -24.09 -3.47 4.43
CA ALA A 222 -23.05 -2.66 5.06
C ALA A 222 -22.24 -1.86 4.03
N ILE A 223 -21.81 -2.51 2.95
CA ILE A 223 -21.01 -1.86 1.91
C ILE A 223 -21.81 -0.95 0.98
N TYR A 224 -23.14 -0.92 1.09
CA TYR A 224 -23.98 -0.04 0.25
C TYR A 224 -23.65 1.45 0.42
N ALA A 225 -23.03 1.83 1.54
CA ALA A 225 -22.49 3.17 1.75
C ALA A 225 -21.45 3.59 0.69
N TYR A 226 -20.83 2.63 0.00
CA TYR A 226 -19.80 2.86 -1.02
C TYR A 226 -20.34 2.80 -2.46
N ARG A 227 -21.66 2.68 -2.65
CA ARG A 227 -22.30 2.51 -3.97
C ARG A 227 -21.90 3.56 -5.01
N ASP A 228 -21.59 4.78 -4.57
CA ASP A 228 -21.25 5.88 -5.49
C ASP A 228 -19.91 5.67 -6.21
N ILE A 229 -19.11 4.67 -5.82
CA ILE A 229 -17.87 4.26 -6.51
C ILE A 229 -18.12 3.89 -7.98
N ILE A 230 -19.33 3.40 -8.30
CA ILE A 230 -19.70 3.04 -9.67
C ILE A 230 -19.79 4.26 -10.60
N ASN A 231 -19.89 5.48 -10.06
CA ASN A 231 -19.89 6.70 -10.84
C ASN A 231 -18.51 7.05 -11.40
N GLU A 232 -17.44 6.42 -10.88
CA GLU A 232 -16.09 6.55 -11.42
C GLU A 232 -15.95 5.71 -12.68
N GLN A 233 -15.79 6.38 -13.82
CA GLN A 233 -15.86 5.76 -15.14
C GLN A 233 -14.91 4.55 -15.30
N LYS A 234 -13.67 4.64 -14.85
CA LYS A 234 -12.72 3.52 -14.94
C LYS A 234 -13.15 2.34 -14.08
N TYR A 235 -13.72 2.59 -12.90
CA TYR A 235 -14.24 1.55 -12.03
C TYR A 235 -15.44 0.87 -12.65
N ALA A 236 -16.41 1.64 -13.14
CA ALA A 236 -17.60 1.14 -13.85
C ALA A 236 -17.23 0.28 -15.07
N ASN A 237 -16.28 0.74 -15.88
CA ASN A 237 -15.81 -0.03 -17.03
C ASN A 237 -15.21 -1.39 -16.61
N ASN A 238 -14.48 -1.45 -15.50
CA ASN A 238 -13.96 -2.73 -14.97
C ASN A 238 -15.09 -3.61 -14.44
N TYR A 239 -16.08 -3.04 -13.74
CA TYR A 239 -17.25 -3.77 -13.28
C TYR A 239 -18.00 -4.43 -14.44
N ASP A 240 -18.36 -3.66 -15.48
CA ASP A 240 -19.09 -4.15 -16.65
C ASP A 240 -18.28 -5.20 -17.42
N TYR A 241 -16.99 -4.96 -17.63
CA TYR A 241 -16.10 -5.89 -18.31
C TYR A 241 -16.01 -7.23 -17.56
N ASN A 242 -15.70 -7.20 -16.26
CA ASN A 242 -15.55 -8.42 -15.47
C ASN A 242 -16.88 -9.18 -15.36
N LYS A 243 -18.00 -8.47 -15.19
CA LYS A 243 -19.34 -9.07 -15.20
C LYS A 243 -19.62 -9.80 -16.51
N ALA A 244 -19.37 -9.15 -17.64
CA ALA A 244 -19.57 -9.77 -18.96
C ALA A 244 -18.70 -11.01 -19.14
N VAL A 245 -17.41 -10.95 -18.82
CA VAL A 245 -16.48 -12.09 -18.94
C VAL A 245 -16.92 -13.26 -18.07
N TYR A 246 -17.33 -13.02 -16.84
CA TYR A 246 -17.74 -14.10 -15.93
C TYR A 246 -19.08 -14.72 -16.33
N LEU A 247 -20.05 -13.91 -16.79
CA LEU A 247 -21.34 -14.42 -17.27
C LEU A 247 -21.18 -15.24 -18.55
N MET A 248 -20.33 -14.81 -19.49
CA MET A 248 -20.00 -15.59 -20.69
C MET A 248 -19.33 -16.93 -20.35
N SER A 249 -18.58 -16.98 -19.25
CA SER A 249 -17.94 -18.19 -18.74
C SER A 249 -18.85 -19.02 -17.82
N LEU A 250 -20.12 -18.65 -17.69
CA LEU A 250 -21.15 -19.33 -16.89
C LEU A 250 -20.84 -19.43 -15.39
N TYR A 251 -20.03 -18.53 -14.85
CA TYR A 251 -19.81 -18.45 -13.40
C TYR A 251 -21.06 -17.98 -12.67
N LYS A 252 -21.31 -18.54 -11.50
CA LYS A 252 -22.29 -18.02 -10.55
C LYS A 252 -21.71 -16.77 -9.87
N LEU A 253 -22.44 -15.68 -9.94
CA LEU A 253 -22.04 -14.40 -9.35
C LEU A 253 -23.08 -13.94 -8.33
N LEU A 254 -22.60 -13.28 -7.28
CA LEU A 254 -23.44 -12.42 -6.44
C LEU A 254 -23.01 -10.98 -6.72
N GLU A 255 -23.95 -10.04 -6.79
CA GLU A 255 -23.63 -8.65 -7.11
C GLU A 255 -24.64 -7.68 -6.49
N ASN A 256 -24.24 -6.42 -6.36
CA ASN A 256 -25.10 -5.35 -5.82
C ASN A 256 -25.11 -4.08 -6.69
N GLY A 257 -24.69 -4.18 -7.96
CA GLY A 257 -24.65 -3.07 -8.92
C GLY A 257 -23.32 -2.30 -8.92
N PHE A 258 -22.39 -2.56 -8.00
CA PHE A 258 -21.06 -1.94 -7.99
C PHE A 258 -19.94 -2.87 -7.53
N LEU A 259 -20.23 -4.06 -7.03
CA LEU A 259 -19.26 -5.09 -6.66
C LEU A 259 -19.76 -6.46 -7.08
N ILE A 260 -18.87 -7.25 -7.65
CA ILE A 260 -19.10 -8.65 -8.03
C ILE A 260 -18.41 -9.54 -6.99
N LEU A 261 -19.15 -10.51 -6.43
CA LEU A 261 -18.57 -11.60 -5.65
C LEU A 261 -18.53 -12.86 -6.50
N LYS A 262 -17.37 -13.50 -6.54
CA LYS A 262 -17.14 -14.75 -7.27
C LYS A 262 -16.46 -15.76 -6.36
N GLU A 263 -16.97 -16.98 -6.29
CA GLU A 263 -16.26 -18.07 -5.62
C GLU A 263 -15.00 -18.43 -6.42
N ASP A 264 -13.83 -18.25 -5.79
CA ASP A 264 -12.54 -18.53 -6.42
C ASP A 264 -11.46 -18.76 -5.37
N LYS A 265 -10.53 -19.69 -5.68
CA LYS A 265 -9.40 -19.98 -4.80
C LYS A 265 -8.25 -18.99 -4.92
N SER A 266 -8.19 -18.23 -6.01
CA SER A 266 -7.15 -17.22 -6.22
C SER A 266 -7.25 -16.09 -5.21
N TYR A 267 -6.12 -15.45 -4.93
CA TYR A 267 -6.07 -14.28 -4.04
C TYR A 267 -6.30 -12.96 -4.78
N ALA A 268 -5.89 -12.87 -6.04
CA ALA A 268 -5.92 -11.65 -6.84
C ALA A 268 -7.22 -11.52 -7.62
N SER A 269 -8.21 -10.85 -7.07
CA SER A 269 -9.40 -10.46 -7.84
C SER A 269 -9.13 -9.17 -8.65
N PRO A 270 -9.74 -9.02 -9.82
CA PRO A 270 -9.68 -7.78 -10.58
C PRO A 270 -10.52 -6.67 -9.93
N ILE A 271 -10.33 -5.42 -10.39
CA ILE A 271 -11.10 -4.25 -9.92
C ILE A 271 -12.60 -4.54 -10.02
N ALA A 272 -13.37 -4.03 -9.07
CA ALA A 272 -14.81 -4.22 -8.92
C ALA A 272 -15.25 -5.68 -8.72
N THR A 273 -14.30 -6.57 -8.42
CA THR A 273 -14.56 -7.96 -8.08
C THR A 273 -13.90 -8.30 -6.75
N LEU A 274 -14.57 -9.10 -5.94
CA LEU A 274 -14.05 -9.64 -4.71
C LEU A 274 -14.24 -11.15 -4.74
N PHE A 275 -13.16 -11.91 -4.61
CA PHE A 275 -13.26 -13.36 -4.53
C PHE A 275 -13.71 -13.81 -3.16
N TYR A 276 -14.34 -14.96 -3.06
CA TYR A 276 -14.63 -15.57 -1.77
C TYR A 276 -14.41 -17.08 -1.80
N GLU A 277 -14.14 -17.62 -0.63
CA GLU A 277 -13.97 -19.06 -0.41
C GLU A 277 -14.60 -19.44 0.93
N TYR A 278 -15.30 -20.58 0.96
CA TYR A 278 -15.88 -21.10 2.19
C TYR A 278 -14.84 -21.86 3.01
N TYR A 279 -14.90 -21.70 4.32
CA TYR A 279 -14.14 -22.52 5.25
C TYR A 279 -15.06 -23.23 6.24
N THR A 280 -14.64 -24.42 6.69
CA THR A 280 -15.35 -25.24 7.70
C THR A 280 -14.60 -25.29 9.02
N ASP A 281 -13.26 -25.20 8.95
CA ASP A 281 -12.37 -25.29 10.09
C ASP A 281 -11.43 -24.09 10.16
N THR A 282 -11.54 -23.32 11.23
CA THR A 282 -10.74 -22.13 11.48
C THR A 282 -9.26 -22.45 11.64
N GLU A 283 -8.90 -23.60 12.23
CA GLU A 283 -7.50 -23.98 12.41
C GLU A 283 -6.85 -24.42 11.08
N ALA A 284 -7.62 -25.07 10.22
CA ALA A 284 -7.17 -25.36 8.85
C ALA A 284 -6.96 -24.07 8.04
N LEU A 285 -7.88 -23.11 8.17
CA LEU A 285 -7.76 -21.80 7.54
C LEU A 285 -6.52 -21.04 8.04
N LYS A 286 -6.24 -21.00 9.34
CA LYS A 286 -5.01 -20.39 9.89
C LYS A 286 -3.76 -20.98 9.27
N LYS A 287 -3.68 -22.30 9.15
CA LYS A 287 -2.54 -23.00 8.52
C LYS A 287 -2.41 -22.63 7.05
N GLN A 288 -3.52 -22.52 6.32
CA GLN A 288 -3.53 -22.07 4.93
C GLN A 288 -2.98 -20.66 4.81
N LEU A 289 -3.48 -19.70 5.62
CA LEU A 289 -3.03 -18.30 5.60
C LEU A 289 -1.54 -18.15 5.91
N ILE A 290 -1.02 -18.96 6.84
CA ILE A 290 0.43 -18.99 7.16
C ILE A 290 1.22 -19.57 6.00
N THR A 291 0.76 -20.67 5.38
CA THR A 291 1.41 -21.29 4.24
C THR A 291 1.48 -20.36 3.03
N ASP A 292 0.39 -19.60 2.79
CA ASP A 292 0.26 -18.70 1.65
C ASP A 292 0.76 -17.27 1.96
N SER A 293 1.45 -17.06 3.09
CA SER A 293 1.91 -15.76 3.57
C SER A 293 2.75 -14.97 2.55
N GLU A 294 3.44 -15.63 1.63
CA GLU A 294 4.16 -14.95 0.54
C GLU A 294 3.25 -14.29 -0.49
N GLN A 295 1.98 -14.71 -0.58
CA GLN A 295 0.98 -14.15 -1.48
C GLN A 295 0.08 -13.13 -0.77
N ILE A 296 0.11 -13.08 0.59
CA ILE A 296 -0.78 -12.28 1.42
C ILE A 296 -0.01 -11.12 2.03
N GLN A 297 -0.53 -9.89 1.82
CA GLN A 297 0.01 -8.67 2.41
C GLN A 297 -0.57 -8.42 3.80
N CYS A 298 -1.89 -8.53 3.93
CA CYS A 298 -2.62 -8.31 5.17
C CYS A 298 -3.73 -9.35 5.33
N VAL A 299 -3.99 -9.72 6.58
CA VAL A 299 -5.19 -10.48 6.97
C VAL A 299 -6.05 -9.58 7.84
N VAL A 300 -7.25 -9.25 7.38
CA VAL A 300 -8.25 -8.51 8.15
C VAL A 300 -9.12 -9.53 8.88
N ALA A 301 -9.11 -9.51 10.18
CA ALA A 301 -9.87 -10.46 11.02
C ALA A 301 -10.10 -9.90 12.42
N LYS A 302 -10.77 -10.69 13.27
CA LYS A 302 -10.98 -10.38 14.69
C LYS A 302 -10.73 -11.62 15.54
N GLY A 303 -9.57 -11.65 16.19
CA GLY A 303 -9.20 -12.75 17.12
C GLY A 303 -8.79 -14.04 16.42
N LEU A 304 -8.33 -13.98 15.17
CA LEU A 304 -7.88 -15.13 14.39
C LEU A 304 -6.35 -15.33 14.46
N LEU A 305 -5.59 -14.28 14.20
CA LEU A 305 -4.12 -14.27 14.13
C LEU A 305 -3.55 -13.19 15.05
N HIS A 306 -2.27 -13.33 15.42
CA HIS A 306 -1.59 -12.33 16.24
C HIS A 306 -1.38 -11.00 15.47
N ASP A 307 -1.03 -11.10 14.18
CA ASP A 307 -0.67 -9.93 13.34
C ASP A 307 -1.81 -9.54 12.39
N GLU A 308 -3.05 -9.79 12.79
CA GLU A 308 -4.22 -9.38 12.02
C GLU A 308 -4.46 -7.88 12.08
N ILE A 309 -5.07 -7.34 11.02
CA ILE A 309 -5.46 -5.95 10.95
C ILE A 309 -6.96 -5.83 11.26
N ALA A 310 -7.31 -4.88 12.11
CA ALA A 310 -8.71 -4.58 12.38
C ALA A 310 -9.41 -4.02 11.13
N PHE A 311 -10.71 -4.29 11.01
CA PHE A 311 -11.54 -3.80 9.92
C PHE A 311 -11.40 -2.30 9.71
N GLY A 312 -11.20 -1.86 8.47
CA GLY A 312 -11.08 -0.46 8.06
C GLY A 312 -9.66 0.13 8.19
N ASN A 313 -8.65 -0.66 8.55
CA ASN A 313 -7.31 -0.16 8.86
C ASN A 313 -6.21 -0.58 7.88
N THR A 314 -6.51 -1.34 6.82
CA THR A 314 -5.48 -1.80 5.89
C THR A 314 -4.76 -0.66 5.17
N GLN A 315 -5.47 0.44 4.91
CA GLN A 315 -4.95 1.58 4.12
C GLN A 315 -4.27 2.68 4.97
N ILE A 316 -4.11 2.44 6.27
CA ILE A 316 -3.44 3.36 7.21
C ILE A 316 -2.28 2.67 7.95
N PRO A 317 -1.31 2.09 7.21
CA PRO A 317 -0.18 1.40 7.84
C PRO A 317 0.62 2.33 8.73
N GLN A 318 1.16 1.78 9.82
CA GLN A 318 2.03 2.50 10.73
C GLN A 318 3.49 2.51 10.21
N LEU A 319 4.35 3.36 10.74
CA LEU A 319 5.76 3.46 10.33
C LEU A 319 6.56 2.15 10.48
N TRP A 320 6.14 1.28 11.38
CA TRP A 320 6.76 -0.03 11.62
C TRP A 320 6.10 -1.20 10.87
N GLU A 321 5.05 -0.93 10.07
CA GLU A 321 4.39 -1.92 9.24
C GLU A 321 4.92 -1.87 7.80
N TYR A 322 6.05 -2.51 7.62
CA TYR A 322 6.73 -2.54 6.32
C TYR A 322 6.00 -3.38 5.29
N ALA A 323 6.09 -2.95 4.03
CA ALA A 323 5.58 -3.75 2.92
C ALA A 323 6.27 -5.13 2.87
N ASP A 324 5.50 -6.17 2.60
CA ASP A 324 5.92 -7.57 2.55
C ASP A 324 6.53 -8.10 3.86
N ASN A 325 6.30 -7.40 4.99
CA ASN A 325 6.91 -7.69 6.30
C ASN A 325 8.45 -7.66 6.27
N VAL A 326 9.04 -6.94 5.30
CA VAL A 326 10.49 -6.77 5.18
C VAL A 326 10.89 -5.44 5.81
N ASP A 327 11.57 -5.47 6.94
CA ASP A 327 12.05 -4.28 7.64
C ASP A 327 13.09 -3.52 6.79
N THR A 328 12.58 -2.56 6.01
CA THR A 328 13.38 -1.75 5.09
C THR A 328 14.42 -0.91 5.82
N LEU A 329 14.08 -0.36 6.99
CA LEU A 329 15.02 0.48 7.75
C LEU A 329 16.16 -0.35 8.29
N LYS A 330 15.90 -1.54 8.81
CA LYS A 330 16.93 -2.49 9.26
C LYS A 330 17.82 -2.95 8.11
N PHE A 331 17.23 -3.25 6.94
CA PHE A 331 17.98 -3.60 5.73
C PHE A 331 18.95 -2.49 5.37
N LEU A 332 18.50 -1.25 5.29
CA LEU A 332 19.33 -0.08 4.94
C LEU A 332 20.40 0.20 6.00
N SER A 333 20.07 0.12 7.28
CA SER A 333 21.02 0.36 8.37
C SER A 333 22.19 -0.66 8.40
N ASN A 334 22.01 -1.82 7.79
CA ASN A 334 23.06 -2.85 7.71
C ASN A 334 23.95 -2.71 6.45
N LEU A 335 23.73 -1.71 5.59
CA LEU A 335 24.53 -1.45 4.39
C LEU A 335 25.72 -0.51 4.62
N GLY A 336 25.73 0.21 5.75
CA GLY A 336 26.67 1.30 6.05
C GLY A 336 27.95 0.90 6.77
#